data_c7e70f11225332bd8ec71b0071facf02
#
_entry.id   c7e70f11225332bd8ec71b0071facf02
#
_cell.length_a   1.000
_cell.length_b   1.000
_cell.length_c   1.000
_cell.angle_alpha   90.00
_cell.angle_beta   90.00
_cell.angle_gamma   90.00
#
_symmetry.space_group_name_H-M   'P 1'
#
loop_
_entity.id
_entity.type
_entity.pdbx_description
1 polymer ?
#
loop_
_entity_poly.entity_id
_entity_poly.type
_entity_poly.pdbx_seq_one_letter_code
_entity_poly.pdbx_strand_id
1 'polypeptide(L)'
;MRKLLILISTIASFLLAACSSDPIVNRLPFVYRIDIQQGNVINQEMVDKLRTGMNKRQAQFVLGAPLLIDPFHANRWDYFYLFKPGTDGKGEAAQQRISLFFDEDRLVEITGTMLPDPKPDALPTSRQVTVTVPRQEAEDVGILTRAWRWMGFGKQETN
;
A
#
# COMPACT_ATOMS: atom_id res chain seq x y z
N MET A 1 46.45 15.53 14.60
CA MET A 1 45.53 14.39 14.91
C MET A 1 44.08 14.86 15.14
N ARG A 2 43.84 15.85 16.00
CA ARG A 2 42.47 16.34 16.33
C ARG A 2 41.70 16.86 15.12
N LYS A 3 42.33 17.62 14.21
CA LYS A 3 41.72 18.11 12.95
C LYS A 3 41.36 16.99 12.01
N LEU A 4 42.18 15.95 11.92
CA LEU A 4 41.92 14.77 11.07
C LEU A 4 40.73 13.97 11.60
N LEU A 5 40.61 13.79 12.92
CA LEU A 5 39.45 13.08 13.51
C LEU A 5 38.13 13.84 13.27
N ILE A 6 38.16 15.17 13.36
CA ILE A 6 36.98 16.00 13.05
C ILE A 6 36.57 15.83 11.57
N LEU A 7 37.53 15.83 10.67
CA LEU A 7 37.28 15.68 9.24
C LEU A 7 36.71 14.30 8.89
N ILE A 8 37.23 13.23 9.48
CA ILE A 8 36.72 11.87 9.33
C ILE A 8 35.30 11.75 9.90
N SER A 9 35.04 12.33 11.06
CA SER A 9 33.72 12.31 11.69
C SER A 9 32.66 13.04 10.84
N THR A 10 33.01 14.20 10.27
CA THR A 10 32.09 14.93 9.37
C THR A 10 31.81 14.17 8.07
N ILE A 11 32.82 13.55 7.47
CA ILE A 11 32.65 12.73 6.27
C ILE A 11 31.76 11.51 6.58
N ALA A 12 32.01 10.83 7.70
CA ALA A 12 31.20 9.69 8.12
C ALA A 12 29.74 10.08 8.38
N SER A 13 29.47 11.24 8.97
CA SER A 13 28.12 11.75 9.18
C SER A 13 27.40 12.07 7.86
N PHE A 14 28.12 12.60 6.87
CA PHE A 14 27.57 12.86 5.54
C PHE A 14 27.22 11.57 4.79
N LEU A 15 28.04 10.53 4.92
CA LEU A 15 27.79 9.22 4.29
C LEU A 15 26.58 8.51 4.91
N LEU A 16 26.36 8.65 6.20
CA LEU A 16 25.19 8.09 6.90
C LEU A 16 23.88 8.78 6.52
N ALA A 17 23.91 10.06 6.16
CA ALA A 17 22.75 10.82 5.72
C ALA A 17 22.30 10.48 4.29
N ALA A 18 23.17 9.84 3.48
CA ALA A 18 22.88 9.51 2.09
C ALA A 18 21.87 8.36 1.91
N CYS A 19 21.60 7.56 2.94
CA CYS A 19 20.66 6.44 2.91
C CYS A 19 19.20 6.83 3.21
N SER A 20 18.78 8.06 2.94
CA SER A 20 17.38 8.46 3.06
C SER A 20 16.55 7.82 1.95
N SER A 21 15.56 7.00 2.30
CA SER A 21 14.64 6.34 1.37
C SER A 21 13.74 7.33 0.62
N ASP A 22 13.57 8.53 1.13
CA ASP A 22 12.85 9.61 0.47
C ASP A 22 13.85 10.64 -0.07
N PRO A 23 14.07 10.68 -1.39
CA PRO A 23 14.94 11.69 -1.96
C PRO A 23 14.42 13.07 -1.62
N ILE A 24 15.28 13.93 -1.08
CA ILE A 24 14.99 15.34 -0.71
C ILE A 24 14.32 16.08 -1.88
N VAL A 25 14.63 15.67 -3.10
CA VAL A 25 14.05 16.17 -4.36
C VAL A 25 12.52 16.09 -4.36
N ASN A 26 11.93 15.07 -3.73
CA ASN A 26 10.47 14.92 -3.66
C ASN A 26 9.77 15.94 -2.74
N ARG A 27 10.53 16.67 -1.93
CA ARG A 27 10.02 17.70 -1.01
C ARG A 27 10.14 19.12 -1.57
N LEU A 28 10.79 19.27 -2.72
CA LEU A 28 10.99 20.57 -3.33
C LEU A 28 9.72 21.00 -4.07
N PRO A 29 9.19 22.22 -3.83
CA PRO A 29 7.91 22.67 -4.39
C PRO A 29 7.95 22.96 -5.89
N PHE A 30 9.13 23.07 -6.48
CA PHE A 30 9.35 23.35 -7.90
C PHE A 30 9.69 22.11 -8.73
N VAL A 31 9.71 20.92 -8.12
CA VAL A 31 9.93 19.68 -8.85
C VAL A 31 8.61 19.14 -9.36
N TYR A 32 8.47 19.10 -10.67
CA TYR A 32 7.31 18.47 -11.33
C TYR A 32 7.35 16.94 -11.14
N ARG A 33 6.22 16.38 -10.70
CA ARG A 33 6.02 14.94 -10.56
C ARG A 33 4.84 14.53 -11.40
N ILE A 34 5.01 13.45 -12.15
CA ILE A 34 3.94 12.82 -12.93
C ILE A 34 3.08 11.93 -12.02
N ASP A 35 1.86 11.67 -12.43
CA ASP A 35 1.02 10.64 -11.83
C ASP A 35 1.65 9.27 -12.04
N ILE A 36 1.70 8.48 -10.98
CA ILE A 36 2.21 7.11 -11.04
C ILE A 36 1.02 6.16 -10.92
N GLN A 37 0.84 5.34 -11.95
CA GLN A 37 -0.14 4.26 -11.96
C GLN A 37 0.60 2.94 -12.14
N GLN A 38 0.36 1.99 -11.24
CA GLN A 38 1.04 0.70 -11.26
C GLN A 38 0.05 -0.44 -11.00
N GLY A 39 0.31 -1.58 -11.64
CA GLY A 39 -0.50 -2.78 -11.50
C GLY A 39 -1.66 -2.86 -12.50
N ASN A 40 -2.73 -3.55 -12.11
CA ASN A 40 -3.91 -3.72 -12.92
C ASN A 40 -4.83 -2.51 -12.79
N VAL A 41 -5.09 -1.80 -13.87
CA VAL A 41 -6.08 -0.72 -13.88
C VAL A 41 -7.47 -1.34 -13.80
N ILE A 42 -8.07 -1.32 -12.63
CA ILE A 42 -9.38 -1.90 -12.34
C ILE A 42 -10.31 -0.78 -11.90
N ASN A 43 -11.51 -0.76 -12.46
CA ASN A 43 -12.58 0.15 -12.05
C ASN A 43 -13.78 -0.65 -11.51
N GLN A 44 -14.68 0.03 -10.82
CA GLN A 44 -15.86 -0.59 -10.22
C GLN A 44 -16.74 -1.29 -11.28
N GLU A 45 -16.89 -0.69 -12.45
CA GLU A 45 -17.68 -1.29 -13.55
C GLU A 45 -17.15 -2.66 -14.00
N MET A 46 -15.83 -2.85 -13.99
CA MET A 46 -15.22 -4.16 -14.31
C MET A 46 -15.48 -5.15 -13.18
N VAL A 47 -15.36 -4.71 -11.93
CA VAL A 47 -15.63 -5.56 -10.76
C VAL A 47 -17.10 -5.99 -10.73
N ASP A 48 -18.02 -5.08 -11.05
CA ASP A 48 -19.46 -5.37 -11.10
C ASP A 48 -19.88 -6.34 -12.20
N LYS A 49 -19.00 -6.62 -13.15
CA LYS A 49 -19.22 -7.66 -14.17
C LYS A 49 -18.85 -9.06 -13.67
N LEU A 50 -18.08 -9.15 -12.58
CA LEU A 50 -17.72 -10.44 -12.01
C LEU A 50 -18.94 -11.15 -11.41
N ARG A 51 -18.99 -12.45 -11.60
CA ARG A 51 -20.03 -13.34 -11.04
C ARG A 51 -19.40 -14.62 -10.54
N THR A 52 -19.87 -15.09 -9.40
CA THR A 52 -19.56 -16.45 -8.94
C THR A 52 -20.00 -17.48 -10.00
N GLY A 53 -19.21 -18.51 -10.18
CA GLY A 53 -19.41 -19.52 -11.23
C GLY A 53 -18.75 -19.19 -12.57
N MET A 54 -18.22 -17.98 -12.78
CA MET A 54 -17.39 -17.67 -13.96
C MET A 54 -16.14 -18.54 -13.98
N ASN A 55 -15.73 -18.95 -15.19
CA ASN A 55 -14.46 -19.64 -15.34
C ASN A 55 -13.29 -18.64 -15.38
N LYS A 56 -12.06 -19.14 -15.20
CA LYS A 56 -10.83 -18.34 -15.21
C LYS A 56 -10.69 -17.49 -16.46
N ARG A 57 -11.05 -18.00 -17.63
CA ARG A 57 -10.99 -17.26 -18.91
C ARG A 57 -11.96 -16.09 -18.94
N GLN A 58 -13.17 -16.25 -18.40
CA GLN A 58 -14.16 -15.19 -18.30
C GLN A 58 -13.71 -14.10 -17.32
N ALA A 59 -13.18 -14.49 -16.15
CA ALA A 59 -12.62 -13.54 -15.18
C ALA A 59 -11.44 -12.75 -15.77
N GLN A 60 -10.56 -13.42 -16.50
CA GLN A 60 -9.45 -12.79 -17.21
C GLN A 60 -9.92 -11.86 -18.34
N PHE A 61 -11.01 -12.20 -19.03
CA PHE A 61 -11.58 -11.33 -20.04
C PHE A 61 -12.11 -10.02 -19.44
N VAL A 62 -12.66 -10.08 -18.22
CA VAL A 62 -13.21 -8.90 -17.51
C VAL A 62 -12.12 -8.04 -16.89
N LEU A 63 -11.17 -8.61 -16.16
CA LEU A 63 -10.17 -7.89 -15.36
C LEU A 63 -8.79 -7.83 -16.03
N GLY A 64 -8.58 -8.56 -17.13
CA GLY A 64 -7.25 -8.76 -17.70
C GLY A 64 -6.45 -9.85 -16.99
N ALA A 65 -5.17 -9.96 -17.33
CA ALA A 65 -4.28 -10.92 -16.68
C ALA A 65 -4.02 -10.50 -15.21
N PRO A 66 -4.07 -11.45 -14.25
CA PRO A 66 -3.74 -11.15 -12.87
C PRO A 66 -2.28 -10.72 -12.73
N LEU A 67 -2.02 -9.80 -11.81
CA LEU A 67 -0.66 -9.35 -11.52
C LEU A 67 0.14 -10.45 -10.83
N LEU A 68 -0.49 -11.22 -9.96
CA LEU A 68 0.14 -12.29 -9.20
C LEU A 68 -0.73 -13.54 -9.20
N ILE A 69 -0.12 -14.65 -9.54
CA ILE A 69 -0.67 -15.99 -9.31
C ILE A 69 0.24 -16.64 -8.27
N ASP A 70 -0.31 -16.93 -7.10
CA ASP A 70 0.45 -17.56 -6.02
C ASP A 70 0.86 -18.99 -6.45
N PRO A 71 2.15 -19.31 -6.51
CA PRO A 71 2.61 -20.65 -6.90
C PRO A 71 2.20 -21.74 -5.90
N PHE A 72 1.93 -21.38 -4.65
CA PHE A 72 1.46 -22.31 -3.60
C PHE A 72 -0.06 -22.47 -3.58
N HIS A 73 -0.79 -21.49 -4.17
CA HIS A 73 -2.24 -21.47 -4.25
C HIS A 73 -2.67 -21.07 -5.68
N ALA A 74 -2.44 -21.97 -6.63
CA ALA A 74 -2.71 -21.71 -8.06
C ALA A 74 -4.17 -21.40 -8.40
N ASN A 75 -5.07 -21.63 -7.45
CA ASN A 75 -6.48 -21.28 -7.49
C ASN A 75 -6.79 -19.87 -6.97
N ARG A 76 -5.77 -19.09 -6.59
CA ARG A 76 -5.91 -17.71 -6.16
C ARG A 76 -5.22 -16.78 -7.15
N TRP A 77 -5.96 -15.77 -7.60
CA TRP A 77 -5.48 -14.71 -8.46
C TRP A 77 -5.58 -13.36 -7.76
N ASP A 78 -4.47 -12.66 -7.66
CA ASP A 78 -4.41 -11.34 -7.04
C ASP A 78 -4.23 -10.25 -8.10
N TYR A 79 -5.08 -9.26 -8.00
CA TYR A 79 -5.06 -8.02 -8.76
C TYR A 79 -4.73 -6.88 -7.82
N PHE A 80 -3.82 -6.03 -8.23
CA PHE A 80 -3.34 -4.92 -7.42
C PHE A 80 -3.26 -3.66 -8.27
N TYR A 81 -3.77 -2.56 -7.76
CA TYR A 81 -3.69 -1.25 -8.39
C TYR A 81 -3.19 -0.22 -7.40
N LEU A 82 -2.20 0.57 -7.81
CA LEU A 82 -1.65 1.69 -7.07
C LEU A 82 -1.75 2.95 -7.92
N PHE A 83 -2.36 3.97 -7.38
CA PHE A 83 -2.34 5.32 -7.90
C PHE A 83 -1.65 6.25 -6.91
N LYS A 84 -0.65 7.00 -7.38
CA LYS A 84 0.01 8.05 -6.62
C LYS A 84 -0.01 9.33 -7.45
N PRO A 85 -0.75 10.36 -7.02
CA PRO A 85 -0.83 11.61 -7.75
C PRO A 85 0.51 12.34 -7.79
N GLY A 86 0.79 12.99 -8.91
CA GLY A 86 1.91 13.89 -9.10
C GLY A 86 1.67 15.27 -8.51
N THR A 87 2.42 16.27 -8.99
CA THR A 87 2.30 17.67 -8.51
C THR A 87 0.97 18.30 -8.90
N ASP A 88 0.51 18.04 -10.13
CA ASP A 88 -0.76 18.56 -10.68
C ASP A 88 -1.86 17.47 -10.70
N GLY A 89 -1.57 16.31 -10.13
CA GLY A 89 -2.47 15.17 -10.12
C GLY A 89 -3.75 15.46 -9.36
N LYS A 90 -4.88 15.17 -10.00
CA LYS A 90 -6.19 15.26 -9.38
C LYS A 90 -6.52 13.90 -8.76
N GLY A 91 -6.83 13.88 -7.48
CA GLY A 91 -7.22 12.70 -6.75
C GLY A 91 -6.31 12.40 -5.57
N GLU A 92 -6.74 11.48 -4.77
CA GLU A 92 -5.99 10.98 -3.62
C GLU A 92 -5.18 9.73 -4.01
N ALA A 93 -4.08 9.49 -3.30
CA ALA A 93 -3.35 8.25 -3.45
C ALA A 93 -4.28 7.08 -3.12
N ALA A 94 -4.42 6.16 -4.05
CA ALA A 94 -5.32 5.01 -3.92
C ALA A 94 -4.53 3.71 -4.09
N GLN A 95 -4.80 2.78 -3.21
CA GLN A 95 -4.31 1.42 -3.29
C GLN A 95 -5.49 0.47 -3.24
N GLN A 96 -5.64 -0.33 -4.28
CA GLN A 96 -6.75 -1.27 -4.40
C GLN A 96 -6.20 -2.67 -4.61
N ARG A 97 -6.87 -3.63 -4.01
CA ARG A 97 -6.54 -5.05 -4.16
C ARG A 97 -7.82 -5.84 -4.31
N ILE A 98 -7.81 -6.78 -5.24
CA ILE A 98 -8.89 -7.76 -5.43
C ILE A 98 -8.23 -9.13 -5.53
N SER A 99 -8.74 -10.07 -4.76
CA SER A 99 -8.32 -11.48 -4.80
C SER A 99 -9.51 -12.33 -5.24
N LEU A 100 -9.30 -13.09 -6.29
CA LEU A 100 -10.29 -14.04 -6.83
C LEU A 100 -9.87 -15.45 -6.41
N PHE A 101 -10.80 -16.19 -5.84
CA PHE A 101 -10.60 -17.58 -5.47
C PHE A 101 -11.40 -18.49 -6.40
N PHE A 102 -10.73 -19.47 -6.94
CA PHE A 102 -11.31 -20.44 -7.86
C PHE A 102 -11.35 -21.83 -7.19
N ASP A 103 -12.43 -22.53 -7.42
CA ASP A 103 -12.50 -23.96 -7.18
C ASP A 103 -12.43 -24.65 -8.55
N GLU A 104 -11.39 -25.44 -8.75
CA GLU A 104 -10.99 -25.96 -10.06
C GLU A 104 -10.82 -24.82 -11.10
N ASP A 105 -11.84 -24.51 -11.87
CA ASP A 105 -11.85 -23.46 -12.90
C ASP A 105 -12.99 -22.43 -12.68
N ARG A 106 -13.74 -22.52 -11.57
CA ARG A 106 -14.90 -21.68 -11.30
C ARG A 106 -14.63 -20.70 -10.17
N LEU A 107 -14.97 -19.43 -10.41
CA LEU A 107 -14.88 -18.37 -9.41
C LEU A 107 -15.88 -18.64 -8.28
N VAL A 108 -15.39 -18.85 -7.08
CA VAL A 108 -16.20 -19.12 -5.87
C VAL A 108 -16.28 -17.92 -4.95
N GLU A 109 -15.21 -17.14 -4.85
CA GLU A 109 -15.14 -16.03 -3.91
C GLU A 109 -14.35 -14.84 -4.49
N ILE A 110 -14.79 -13.63 -4.12
CA ILE A 110 -14.14 -12.36 -4.44
C ILE A 110 -13.91 -11.62 -3.13
N THR A 111 -12.65 -11.24 -2.86
CA THR A 111 -12.29 -10.48 -1.66
C THR A 111 -11.43 -9.29 -2.04
N GLY A 112 -11.42 -8.25 -1.20
CA GLY A 112 -10.57 -7.10 -1.45
C GLY A 112 -11.17 -5.77 -1.03
N THR A 113 -10.55 -4.68 -1.50
CA THR A 113 -11.00 -3.30 -1.23
C THR A 113 -12.13 -2.85 -2.15
N MET A 114 -12.28 -3.49 -3.32
CA MET A 114 -13.39 -3.29 -4.24
C MET A 114 -14.16 -4.60 -4.36
N LEU A 115 -15.44 -4.56 -4.13
CA LEU A 115 -16.33 -5.70 -4.24
C LEU A 115 -17.43 -5.38 -5.24
N PRO A 116 -17.97 -6.38 -5.97
CA PRO A 116 -19.13 -6.19 -6.83
C PRO A 116 -20.31 -5.66 -6.03
N ASP A 117 -21.07 -4.73 -6.62
CA ASP A 117 -22.31 -4.26 -6.00
C ASP A 117 -23.28 -5.42 -5.81
N PRO A 118 -23.86 -5.59 -4.62
CA PRO A 118 -24.81 -6.67 -4.35
C PRO A 118 -26.07 -6.44 -5.18
N LYS A 119 -26.20 -7.21 -6.28
CA LYS A 119 -27.48 -7.31 -6.97
C LYS A 119 -28.43 -8.17 -6.16
N PRO A 120 -29.77 -7.84 -6.16
CA PRO A 120 -30.75 -8.53 -5.32
C PRO A 120 -30.84 -10.05 -5.54
N ASP A 121 -30.29 -10.56 -6.65
CA ASP A 121 -30.32 -12.00 -7.01
C ASP A 121 -28.95 -12.72 -6.74
N ALA A 122 -28.00 -12.06 -6.12
CA ALA A 122 -26.70 -12.68 -5.81
C ALA A 122 -26.79 -13.39 -4.46
N LEU A 123 -26.40 -14.67 -4.44
CA LEU A 123 -26.16 -15.41 -3.19
C LEU A 123 -25.19 -14.59 -2.30
N PRO A 124 -25.39 -14.58 -0.96
CA PRO A 124 -24.61 -13.76 -0.09
C PRO A 124 -23.12 -14.10 -0.20
N THR A 125 -22.38 -13.20 -0.84
CA THR A 125 -20.91 -13.22 -0.80
C THR A 125 -20.51 -13.09 0.65
N SER A 126 -19.69 -14.00 1.15
CA SER A 126 -19.25 -13.98 2.54
C SER A 126 -18.67 -12.61 2.84
N ARG A 127 -19.37 -11.88 3.70
CA ARG A 127 -18.97 -10.54 4.14
C ARG A 127 -17.74 -10.72 5.00
N GLN A 128 -16.58 -10.65 4.38
CA GLN A 128 -15.34 -10.61 5.12
C GLN A 128 -15.36 -9.31 5.93
N VAL A 129 -15.57 -9.45 7.23
CA VAL A 129 -15.45 -8.35 8.17
C VAL A 129 -13.99 -7.90 8.09
N THR A 130 -13.76 -6.80 7.39
CA THR A 130 -12.48 -6.10 7.47
C THR A 130 -12.37 -5.64 8.91
N VAL A 131 -11.65 -6.38 9.74
CA VAL A 131 -11.21 -5.87 11.03
C VAL A 131 -10.29 -4.71 10.70
N THR A 132 -10.83 -3.51 10.74
CA THR A 132 -10.04 -2.30 10.72
C THR A 132 -9.20 -2.36 11.98
N VAL A 133 -7.97 -2.84 11.85
CA VAL A 133 -6.98 -2.68 12.92
C VAL A 133 -6.83 -1.18 13.07
N PRO A 134 -7.24 -0.60 14.23
CA PRO A 134 -7.04 0.81 14.46
C PRO A 134 -5.54 1.05 14.26
N ARG A 135 -5.22 2.01 13.40
CA ARG A 135 -3.83 2.45 13.22
C ARG A 135 -3.36 2.84 14.61
N GLN A 136 -2.49 2.01 15.21
CA GLN A 136 -1.76 2.45 16.37
C GLN A 136 -1.02 3.69 15.89
N GLU A 137 -1.45 4.85 16.38
CA GLU A 137 -0.63 6.04 16.30
C GLU A 137 0.66 5.64 17.00
N ALA A 138 1.67 5.32 16.19
CA ALA A 138 3.02 5.28 16.69
C ALA A 138 3.22 6.68 17.25
N GLU A 139 3.25 6.81 18.57
CA GLU A 139 3.78 8.02 19.18
C GLU A 139 5.18 8.17 18.59
N ASP A 140 5.28 9.03 17.61
CA ASP A 140 6.55 9.47 17.07
C ASP A 140 7.26 10.26 18.18
N VAL A 141 7.71 9.52 19.16
CA VAL A 141 8.66 10.04 20.14
C VAL A 141 9.96 10.18 19.35
N GLY A 142 10.08 11.32 18.68
CA GLY A 142 11.22 11.62 17.84
C GLY A 142 12.51 11.30 18.61
N ILE A 143 13.52 10.84 17.90
CA ILE A 143 14.82 10.44 18.47
C ILE A 143 15.35 11.53 19.41
N LEU A 144 15.09 12.79 19.08
CA LEU A 144 15.42 13.95 19.91
C LEU A 144 14.67 13.96 21.25
N THR A 145 13.41 13.57 21.29
CA THR A 145 12.62 13.51 22.53
C THR A 145 13.09 12.35 23.42
N ARG A 146 13.53 11.24 22.81
CA ARG A 146 14.17 10.13 23.52
C ARG A 146 15.51 10.54 24.11
N ALA A 147 16.36 11.22 23.33
CA ALA A 147 17.64 11.73 23.79
C ALA A 147 17.46 12.79 24.91
N TRP A 148 16.46 13.66 24.76
CA TRP A 148 16.13 14.67 25.76
C TRP A 148 15.66 14.05 27.08
N ARG A 149 14.84 13.01 27.01
CA ARG A 149 14.38 12.27 28.20
C ARG A 149 15.50 11.48 28.86
N TRP A 150 16.43 10.92 28.07
CA TRP A 150 17.60 10.22 28.58
C TRP A 150 18.59 11.16 29.30
N MET A 151 18.68 12.43 28.89
CA MET A 151 19.47 13.46 29.54
C MET A 151 18.81 14.05 30.81
N GLY A 152 17.66 13.54 31.25
CA GLY A 152 17.03 13.92 32.52
C GLY A 152 16.18 15.18 32.49
N PHE A 153 15.89 15.75 31.31
CA PHE A 153 15.09 16.97 31.17
C PHE A 153 13.60 16.74 30.93
N GLY A 154 13.10 15.53 31.09
CA GLY A 154 11.68 15.20 30.93
C GLY A 154 10.95 15.31 32.28
N LYS A 155 9.89 16.14 32.38
CA LYS A 155 8.96 16.12 33.51
C LYS A 155 8.28 14.73 33.56
N GLN A 156 8.42 14.04 34.69
CA GLN A 156 7.57 12.93 35.03
C GLN A 156 6.19 13.49 35.40
N GLU A 157 5.19 13.31 34.57
CA GLU A 157 3.82 13.41 35.03
C GLU A 157 3.49 12.12 35.75
N THR A 158 3.57 12.19 37.08
CA THR A 158 3.00 11.21 37.99
C THR A 158 1.48 11.42 38.00
N ASN A 159 0.74 10.45 37.49
CA ASN A 159 -0.62 10.21 37.98
C ASN A 159 -0.90 8.70 37.95
#